data_d13acb4ab02263ddebb4971f4601ce70
#
_entry.id   d13acb4ab02263ddebb4971f4601ce70
#
_cell.length_a   1.000
_cell.length_b   1.000
_cell.length_c   1.000
_cell.angle_alpha   90.00
_cell.angle_beta   90.00
_cell.angle_gamma   90.00
#
_symmetry.space_group_name_H-M   'P 1'
#
loop_
_entity.id
_entity.type
_entity.pdbx_description
1 polymer ?
#
loop_
_entity_poly.entity_id
_entity_poly.type
_entity_poly.pdbx_seq_one_letter_code
_entity_poly.pdbx_strand_id
1 'polypeptide(L)'
;MAPMPHQLLIAGQWRDAEAGATFKVENPATGETIASVADASVADGAAALAAADAVQTEWAKSAPRDRGEILRRAYELIVARTDELAEQMTAEMGKPVAESRAEIAYGAEFFRWFSEEAVRISGRYSTSPNGQTRLLTLKQPVGPCLMITPWNVPMAMGTRKIGPAIAAGCTMVVKPAALTPLSMLSLGEILVEAGLPAGVLNIITTTRPAEVMEPIIGDARLRKLTFT
;
A
#
# COMPACT_ATOMS: atom_id res chain seq x y z
N MET A 1 15.09 14.44 -11.72
CA MET A 1 14.02 13.81 -10.91
C MET A 1 12.74 13.79 -11.72
N ALA A 2 12.12 12.65 -11.89
CA ALA A 2 10.74 12.63 -12.35
C ALA A 2 9.87 13.42 -11.34
N PRO A 3 8.82 14.12 -11.79
CA PRO A 3 7.93 14.81 -10.86
C PRO A 3 7.31 13.78 -9.91
N MET A 4 7.52 13.99 -8.61
CA MET A 4 6.91 13.14 -7.57
C MET A 4 5.38 13.20 -7.67
N PRO A 5 4.67 12.08 -7.49
CA PRO A 5 3.22 12.10 -7.49
C PRO A 5 2.70 12.92 -6.29
N HIS A 6 1.81 13.86 -6.55
CA HIS A 6 1.16 14.71 -5.54
C HIS A 6 -0.35 14.44 -5.45
N GLN A 7 -0.82 13.51 -6.23
CA GLN A 7 -2.23 13.18 -6.44
C GLN A 7 -2.63 11.91 -5.69
N LEU A 8 -3.90 11.64 -5.60
CA LEU A 8 -4.45 10.36 -5.14
C LEU A 8 -4.23 9.31 -6.23
N LEU A 9 -3.93 8.07 -5.83
CA LEU A 9 -3.94 6.93 -6.74
C LEU A 9 -5.26 6.17 -6.56
N ILE A 10 -6.15 6.24 -7.54
CA ILE A 10 -7.45 5.53 -7.49
C ILE A 10 -7.71 4.87 -8.83
N ALA A 11 -8.08 3.58 -8.81
CA ALA A 11 -8.34 2.78 -10.00
C ALA A 11 -7.17 2.79 -11.02
N GLY A 12 -5.92 2.86 -10.53
CA GLY A 12 -4.71 2.91 -11.35
C GLY A 12 -4.42 4.27 -12.00
N GLN A 13 -5.17 5.31 -11.62
CA GLN A 13 -5.00 6.67 -12.15
C GLN A 13 -4.59 7.64 -11.04
N TRP A 14 -3.60 8.48 -11.34
CA TRP A 14 -3.26 9.63 -10.53
C TRP A 14 -4.27 10.74 -10.81
N ARG A 15 -4.94 11.23 -9.78
CA ARG A 15 -5.96 12.25 -9.91
C ARG A 15 -5.99 13.20 -8.72
N ASP A 16 -6.45 14.41 -8.93
CA ASP A 16 -6.70 15.36 -7.85
C ASP A 16 -7.86 14.89 -6.95
N ALA A 17 -7.92 15.40 -5.73
CA ALA A 17 -9.08 15.21 -4.88
C ALA A 17 -10.33 15.80 -5.54
N GLU A 18 -11.51 15.18 -5.35
CA GLU A 18 -12.77 15.62 -5.98
C GLU A 18 -13.05 17.12 -5.77
N ALA A 19 -12.77 17.63 -4.58
CA ALA A 19 -12.95 19.05 -4.25
C ALA A 19 -11.76 19.95 -4.67
N GLY A 20 -10.74 19.40 -5.33
CA GLY A 20 -9.50 20.11 -5.65
C GLY A 20 -8.70 20.56 -4.42
N ALA A 21 -9.02 20.03 -3.23
CA ALA A 21 -8.34 20.39 -1.99
C ALA A 21 -6.93 19.79 -1.93
N THR A 22 -5.99 20.55 -1.37
CA THR A 22 -4.61 20.12 -1.14
C THR A 22 -4.15 20.51 0.24
N PHE A 23 -3.10 19.84 0.73
CA PHE A 23 -2.40 20.25 1.95
C PHE A 23 -0.89 20.26 1.72
N LYS A 24 -0.20 21.04 2.54
CA LYS A 24 1.26 21.18 2.47
C LYS A 24 1.95 20.05 3.21
N VAL A 25 3.03 19.55 2.63
CA VAL A 25 4.01 18.70 3.29
C VAL A 25 5.22 19.55 3.60
N GLU A 26 5.64 19.57 4.84
CA GLU A 26 6.71 20.44 5.32
C GLU A 26 7.94 19.63 5.72
N ASN A 27 9.12 20.19 5.46
CA ASN A 27 10.36 19.66 6.01
C ASN A 27 10.43 20.02 7.49
N PRO A 28 10.40 19.06 8.41
CA PRO A 28 10.38 19.35 9.85
C PRO A 28 11.68 19.99 10.37
N ALA A 29 12.79 19.91 9.64
CA ALA A 29 14.05 20.52 10.00
C ALA A 29 14.13 22.01 9.65
N THR A 30 13.45 22.44 8.57
CA THR A 30 13.52 23.82 8.07
C THR A 30 12.20 24.59 8.17
N GLY A 31 11.06 23.88 8.28
CA GLY A 31 9.72 24.45 8.21
C GLY A 31 9.29 24.85 6.80
N GLU A 32 10.09 24.55 5.78
CA GLU A 32 9.77 24.86 4.39
C GLU A 32 8.78 23.85 3.81
N THR A 33 7.84 24.35 3.00
CA THR A 33 6.95 23.49 2.23
C THR A 33 7.74 22.81 1.10
N ILE A 34 7.77 21.47 1.11
CA ILE A 34 8.46 20.65 0.09
C ILE A 34 7.51 20.14 -0.99
N ALA A 35 6.22 20.04 -0.67
CA ALA A 35 5.20 19.59 -1.61
C ALA A 35 3.82 20.10 -1.20
N SER A 36 2.88 20.06 -2.17
CA SER A 36 1.44 20.18 -1.92
C SER A 36 0.77 18.94 -2.49
N VAL A 37 0.08 18.16 -1.67
CA VAL A 37 -0.55 16.90 -2.07
C VAL A 37 -2.07 16.98 -1.95
N ALA A 38 -2.77 16.16 -2.72
CA ALA A 38 -4.23 16.12 -2.72
C ALA A 38 -4.77 15.75 -1.32
N ASP A 39 -5.83 16.45 -0.87
CA ASP A 39 -6.53 16.19 0.40
C ASP A 39 -7.88 15.52 0.13
N ALA A 40 -7.91 14.20 0.21
CA ALA A 40 -9.05 13.38 -0.14
C ALA A 40 -10.31 13.74 0.65
N SER A 41 -11.43 13.77 -0.05
CA SER A 41 -12.78 13.87 0.50
C SER A 41 -13.34 12.48 0.91
N VAL A 42 -14.49 12.47 1.54
CA VAL A 42 -15.27 11.25 1.82
C VAL A 42 -15.61 10.51 0.51
N ALA A 43 -15.94 11.25 -0.55
CA ALA A 43 -16.26 10.66 -1.85
C ALA A 43 -15.02 10.01 -2.51
N ASP A 44 -13.82 10.60 -2.37
CA ASP A 44 -12.58 9.97 -2.81
C ASP A 44 -12.29 8.65 -2.06
N GLY A 45 -12.54 8.65 -0.75
CA GLY A 45 -12.44 7.43 0.06
C GLY A 45 -13.38 6.33 -0.40
N ALA A 46 -14.65 6.68 -0.65
CA ALA A 46 -15.65 5.76 -1.18
C ALA A 46 -15.27 5.24 -2.58
N ALA A 47 -14.75 6.11 -3.45
CA ALA A 47 -14.29 5.76 -4.79
C ALA A 47 -13.07 4.80 -4.73
N ALA A 48 -12.14 5.00 -3.80
CA ALA A 48 -11.00 4.13 -3.60
C ALA A 48 -11.42 2.72 -3.16
N LEU A 49 -12.37 2.61 -2.22
CA LEU A 49 -12.91 1.31 -1.81
C LEU A 49 -13.70 0.64 -2.94
N ALA A 50 -14.50 1.40 -3.69
CA ALA A 50 -15.24 0.89 -4.84
C ALA A 50 -14.29 0.35 -5.92
N ALA A 51 -13.18 1.04 -6.20
CA ALA A 51 -12.15 0.59 -7.14
C ALA A 51 -11.49 -0.73 -6.67
N ALA A 52 -11.17 -0.84 -5.38
CA ALA A 52 -10.61 -2.04 -4.79
C ALA A 52 -11.59 -3.22 -4.90
N ASP A 53 -12.86 -3.02 -4.55
CA ASP A 53 -13.90 -4.05 -4.60
C ASP A 53 -14.17 -4.54 -6.01
N ALA A 54 -14.24 -3.63 -6.98
CA ALA A 54 -14.54 -3.94 -8.39
C ALA A 54 -13.56 -4.96 -9.02
N VAL A 55 -12.28 -4.94 -8.60
CA VAL A 55 -11.25 -5.80 -9.18
C VAL A 55 -10.88 -6.99 -8.28
N GLN A 56 -11.40 -7.05 -7.05
CA GLN A 56 -11.03 -8.07 -6.06
C GLN A 56 -11.22 -9.50 -6.58
N THR A 57 -12.35 -9.77 -7.21
CA THR A 57 -12.67 -11.14 -7.67
C THR A 57 -11.69 -11.63 -8.74
N GLU A 58 -11.32 -10.79 -9.68
CA GLU A 58 -10.35 -11.15 -10.73
C GLU A 58 -8.92 -11.20 -10.17
N TRP A 59 -8.56 -10.24 -9.32
CA TRP A 59 -7.26 -10.26 -8.68
C TRP A 59 -7.04 -11.51 -7.81
N ALA A 60 -8.05 -11.96 -7.09
CA ALA A 60 -8.02 -13.18 -6.28
C ALA A 60 -7.72 -14.45 -7.10
N LYS A 61 -8.10 -14.47 -8.39
CA LYS A 61 -7.86 -15.59 -9.31
C LYS A 61 -6.49 -15.52 -9.99
N SER A 62 -5.78 -14.40 -9.90
CA SER A 62 -4.46 -14.25 -10.53
C SER A 62 -3.50 -15.32 -10.03
N ALA A 63 -2.59 -15.75 -10.90
CA ALA A 63 -1.63 -16.78 -10.53
C ALA A 63 -0.70 -16.28 -9.40
N PRO A 64 -0.42 -17.09 -8.38
CA PRO A 64 0.49 -16.70 -7.30
C PRO A 64 1.88 -16.28 -7.81
N ARG A 65 2.36 -16.89 -8.89
CA ARG A 65 3.63 -16.53 -9.51
C ARG A 65 3.61 -15.10 -10.06
N ASP A 66 2.54 -14.68 -10.72
CA ASP A 66 2.42 -13.33 -11.29
C ASP A 66 2.41 -12.27 -10.19
N ARG A 67 1.73 -12.53 -9.06
CA ARG A 67 1.76 -11.67 -7.88
C ARG A 67 3.16 -11.57 -7.29
N GLY A 68 3.86 -12.69 -7.20
CA GLY A 68 5.26 -12.73 -6.75
C GLY A 68 6.19 -11.94 -7.66
N GLU A 69 6.04 -12.04 -8.98
CA GLU A 69 6.88 -11.31 -9.94
C GLU A 69 6.65 -9.80 -9.89
N ILE A 70 5.45 -9.32 -9.62
CA ILE A 70 5.17 -7.90 -9.36
C ILE A 70 5.96 -7.42 -8.13
N LEU A 71 5.90 -8.16 -7.03
CA LEU A 71 6.64 -7.83 -5.80
C LEU A 71 8.16 -7.87 -6.01
N ARG A 72 8.68 -8.85 -6.78
CA ARG A 72 10.10 -8.93 -7.11
C ARG A 72 10.56 -7.70 -7.89
N ARG A 73 9.82 -7.31 -8.95
CA ARG A 73 10.15 -6.09 -9.72
C ARG A 73 10.07 -4.83 -8.85
N ALA A 74 9.05 -4.72 -8.00
CA ALA A 74 8.93 -3.58 -7.08
C ALA A 74 10.11 -3.53 -6.09
N TYR A 75 10.57 -4.66 -5.56
CA TYR A 75 11.79 -4.74 -4.76
C TYR A 75 13.00 -4.19 -5.52
N GLU A 76 13.22 -4.66 -6.75
CA GLU A 76 14.36 -4.22 -7.59
C GLU A 76 14.31 -2.71 -7.88
N LEU A 77 13.12 -2.16 -8.14
CA LEU A 77 12.92 -0.72 -8.35
C LEU A 77 13.21 0.10 -7.08
N ILE A 78 12.78 -0.37 -5.90
CA ILE A 78 13.10 0.28 -4.62
C ILE A 78 14.61 0.30 -4.41
N VAL A 79 15.29 -0.83 -4.60
CA VAL A 79 16.75 -0.93 -4.43
C VAL A 79 17.47 -0.01 -5.40
N ALA A 80 17.06 0.03 -6.67
CA ALA A 80 17.67 0.90 -7.68
C ALA A 80 17.48 2.40 -7.38
N ARG A 81 16.42 2.78 -6.66
CA ARG A 81 16.09 4.17 -6.30
C ARG A 81 16.38 4.52 -4.84
N THR A 82 17.21 3.72 -4.15
CA THR A 82 17.44 3.87 -2.70
C THR A 82 17.84 5.28 -2.31
N ASP A 83 18.76 5.91 -3.02
CA ASP A 83 19.25 7.25 -2.69
C ASP A 83 18.17 8.33 -2.87
N GLU A 84 17.45 8.29 -3.98
CA GLU A 84 16.33 9.21 -4.26
C GLU A 84 15.24 9.10 -3.20
N LEU A 85 14.81 7.88 -2.88
CA LEU A 85 13.78 7.61 -1.87
C LEU A 85 14.23 8.02 -0.47
N ALA A 86 15.51 7.83 -0.14
CA ALA A 86 16.06 8.21 1.15
C ALA A 86 16.16 9.73 1.34
N GLU A 87 16.55 10.46 0.30
CA GLU A 87 16.57 11.93 0.32
C GLU A 87 15.16 12.50 0.49
N GLN A 88 14.18 11.97 -0.25
CA GLN A 88 12.79 12.34 -0.12
C GLN A 88 12.25 12.04 1.29
N MET A 89 12.51 10.85 1.82
CA MET A 89 12.09 10.47 3.17
C MET A 89 12.71 11.37 4.23
N THR A 90 13.98 11.69 4.11
CA THR A 90 14.66 12.64 5.02
C THR A 90 13.99 14.01 4.96
N ALA A 91 13.65 14.48 3.77
CA ALA A 91 13.01 15.79 3.60
C ALA A 91 11.61 15.84 4.24
N GLU A 92 10.78 14.79 4.13
CA GLU A 92 9.41 14.80 4.68
C GLU A 92 9.34 14.38 6.16
N MET A 93 10.29 13.56 6.65
CA MET A 93 10.19 12.94 7.98
C MET A 93 11.24 13.49 8.97
N GLY A 94 12.36 14.02 8.48
CA GLY A 94 13.39 14.64 9.27
C GLY A 94 14.47 13.72 9.86
N LYS A 95 14.43 12.41 9.60
CA LYS A 95 15.50 11.50 10.04
C LYS A 95 16.76 11.68 9.18
N PRO A 96 17.97 11.34 9.70
CA PRO A 96 19.21 11.37 8.92
C PRO A 96 19.12 10.49 7.67
N VAL A 97 19.76 10.91 6.57
CA VAL A 97 19.77 10.16 5.29
C VAL A 97 20.26 8.72 5.46
N ALA A 98 21.23 8.48 6.35
CA ALA A 98 21.73 7.13 6.62
C ALA A 98 20.63 6.22 7.21
N GLU A 99 19.78 6.75 8.11
CA GLU A 99 18.64 6.02 8.67
C GLU A 99 17.52 5.83 7.63
N SER A 100 17.30 6.82 6.76
CA SER A 100 16.37 6.69 5.65
C SER A 100 16.80 5.60 4.69
N ARG A 101 18.08 5.52 4.30
CA ARG A 101 18.61 4.41 3.50
C ARG A 101 18.43 3.05 4.18
N ALA A 102 18.68 2.97 5.47
CA ALA A 102 18.47 1.74 6.23
C ALA A 102 16.98 1.33 6.25
N GLU A 103 16.06 2.29 6.39
CA GLU A 103 14.62 2.02 6.30
C GLU A 103 14.20 1.57 4.91
N ILE A 104 14.70 2.20 3.84
CA ILE A 104 14.41 1.79 2.45
C ILE A 104 14.83 0.34 2.24
N ALA A 105 16.06 -0.02 2.63
CA ALA A 105 16.57 -1.39 2.52
C ALA A 105 15.70 -2.37 3.33
N TYR A 106 15.37 -2.03 4.57
CA TYR A 106 14.49 -2.83 5.42
C TYR A 106 13.08 -2.97 4.83
N GLY A 107 12.51 -1.87 4.31
CA GLY A 107 11.19 -1.87 3.68
C GLY A 107 11.15 -2.71 2.40
N ALA A 108 12.19 -2.65 1.58
CA ALA A 108 12.31 -3.45 0.36
C ALA A 108 12.29 -4.95 0.64
N GLU A 109 12.91 -5.42 1.73
CA GLU A 109 12.97 -6.83 2.09
C GLU A 109 11.58 -7.44 2.34
N PHE A 110 10.56 -6.68 2.73
CA PHE A 110 9.19 -7.19 2.78
C PHE A 110 8.68 -7.60 1.40
N PHE A 111 8.96 -6.82 0.37
CA PHE A 111 8.55 -7.19 -0.99
C PHE A 111 9.31 -8.39 -1.50
N ARG A 112 10.61 -8.46 -1.25
CA ARG A 112 11.41 -9.64 -1.57
C ARG A 112 10.88 -10.88 -0.88
N TRP A 113 10.67 -10.84 0.43
CA TRP A 113 10.13 -11.96 1.20
C TRP A 113 8.78 -12.43 0.67
N PHE A 114 7.82 -11.50 0.48
CA PHE A 114 6.50 -11.86 0.03
C PHE A 114 6.42 -12.21 -1.46
N SER A 115 7.39 -11.84 -2.28
CA SER A 115 7.51 -12.33 -3.65
C SER A 115 7.75 -13.85 -3.69
N GLU A 116 8.53 -14.35 -2.73
CA GLU A 116 8.82 -15.76 -2.57
C GLU A 116 7.68 -16.51 -1.88
N GLU A 117 7.02 -15.88 -0.90
CA GLU A 117 5.92 -16.47 -0.14
C GLU A 117 4.60 -16.55 -0.95
N ALA A 118 4.41 -15.73 -1.98
CA ALA A 118 3.20 -15.75 -2.78
C ALA A 118 2.86 -17.15 -3.32
N VAL A 119 3.88 -17.94 -3.71
CA VAL A 119 3.72 -19.31 -4.23
C VAL A 119 3.69 -20.38 -3.13
N ARG A 120 3.90 -20.01 -1.86
CA ARG A 120 3.95 -20.92 -0.72
C ARG A 120 2.70 -20.87 0.16
N ILE A 121 1.64 -20.18 -0.27
CA ILE A 121 0.38 -20.10 0.45
C ILE A 121 -0.34 -21.46 0.32
N SER A 122 0.04 -22.40 1.17
CA SER A 122 -0.48 -23.76 1.15
C SER A 122 -1.66 -23.93 2.11
N GLY A 123 -2.56 -24.87 1.78
CA GLY A 123 -3.59 -25.37 2.66
C GLY A 123 -3.08 -26.51 3.54
N ARG A 124 -4.01 -27.25 4.15
CA ARG A 124 -3.73 -28.43 4.96
C ARG A 124 -4.62 -29.59 4.50
N TYR A 125 -4.04 -30.77 4.48
CA TYR A 125 -4.78 -32.03 4.34
C TYR A 125 -4.45 -32.92 5.53
N SER A 126 -5.47 -33.45 6.21
CA SER A 126 -5.30 -34.31 7.38
C SER A 126 -6.44 -35.30 7.51
N THR A 127 -6.27 -36.31 8.39
CA THR A 127 -7.35 -37.20 8.81
C THR A 127 -7.93 -36.68 10.11
N SER A 128 -9.26 -36.79 10.29
CA SER A 128 -9.91 -36.49 11.55
C SER A 128 -9.40 -37.41 12.68
N PRO A 129 -9.45 -36.97 13.95
CA PRO A 129 -8.96 -37.78 15.07
C PRO A 129 -9.60 -39.17 15.22
N ASN A 130 -10.85 -39.32 14.80
CA ASN A 130 -11.55 -40.62 14.78
C ASN A 130 -11.27 -41.49 13.53
N GLY A 131 -10.43 -41.00 12.60
CA GLY A 131 -10.04 -41.71 11.38
C GLY A 131 -11.12 -41.81 10.29
N GLN A 132 -12.30 -41.25 10.49
CA GLN A 132 -13.45 -41.49 9.61
C GLN A 132 -13.58 -40.51 8.45
N THR A 133 -12.97 -39.29 8.56
CA THR A 133 -13.09 -38.23 7.57
C THR A 133 -11.74 -37.67 7.15
N ARG A 134 -11.69 -37.12 5.95
CA ARG A 134 -10.55 -36.33 5.45
C ARG A 134 -10.88 -34.85 5.57
N LEU A 135 -9.94 -34.07 6.10
CA LEU A 135 -10.05 -32.63 6.29
C LEU A 135 -9.15 -31.92 5.28
N LEU A 136 -9.75 -31.08 4.45
CA LEU A 136 -9.03 -30.22 3.53
C LEU A 136 -9.27 -28.76 3.92
N THR A 137 -8.20 -28.02 4.16
CA THR A 137 -8.25 -26.57 4.40
C THR A 137 -7.64 -25.84 3.21
N LEU A 138 -8.34 -24.85 2.67
CA LEU A 138 -7.87 -23.97 1.63
C LEU A 138 -7.76 -22.54 2.18
N LYS A 139 -6.71 -21.82 1.77
CA LYS A 139 -6.57 -20.39 2.06
C LYS A 139 -7.10 -19.59 0.89
N GLN A 140 -7.84 -18.53 1.18
CA GLN A 140 -8.41 -17.63 0.19
C GLN A 140 -8.12 -16.18 0.59
N PRO A 141 -8.01 -15.24 -0.40
CA PRO A 141 -7.95 -13.82 -0.10
C PRO A 141 -9.15 -13.38 0.76
N VAL A 142 -8.89 -12.54 1.74
CA VAL A 142 -9.97 -12.04 2.64
C VAL A 142 -10.87 -11.03 1.92
N GLY A 143 -10.36 -10.34 0.91
CA GLY A 143 -11.05 -9.28 0.19
C GLY A 143 -10.37 -7.90 0.34
N PRO A 144 -11.08 -6.81 0.04
CA PRO A 144 -10.55 -5.45 0.16
C PRO A 144 -10.06 -5.12 1.57
N CYS A 145 -8.86 -4.54 1.67
CA CYS A 145 -8.21 -4.19 2.93
C CYS A 145 -8.06 -2.67 3.05
N LEU A 146 -8.26 -2.11 4.23
CA LEU A 146 -7.86 -0.74 4.57
C LEU A 146 -6.56 -0.78 5.38
N MET A 147 -5.59 0.02 4.98
CA MET A 147 -4.27 0.09 5.61
C MET A 147 -3.98 1.52 6.03
N ILE A 148 -3.84 1.75 7.32
CA ILE A 148 -3.49 3.06 7.90
C ILE A 148 -2.07 2.94 8.45
N THR A 149 -1.18 3.86 8.04
CA THR A 149 0.24 3.85 8.40
C THR A 149 0.65 5.11 9.16
N PRO A 150 1.60 4.99 10.10
CA PRO A 150 2.16 6.12 10.84
C PRO A 150 3.21 6.87 10.03
N TRP A 151 3.72 7.96 10.62
CA TRP A 151 4.70 8.85 10.00
C TRP A 151 6.17 8.46 10.23
N ASN A 152 6.47 7.67 11.27
CA ASN A 152 7.85 7.47 11.75
C ASN A 152 8.71 6.52 10.91
N VAL A 153 8.08 5.58 10.19
CA VAL A 153 8.74 4.65 9.24
C VAL A 153 7.85 4.47 8.00
N PRO A 154 7.72 5.55 7.20
CA PRO A 154 6.65 5.67 6.20
C PRO A 154 6.73 4.62 5.08
N MET A 155 7.92 4.31 4.58
CA MET A 155 8.11 3.29 3.54
C MET A 155 7.93 1.87 4.09
N ALA A 156 8.60 1.55 5.19
CA ALA A 156 8.58 0.19 5.74
C ALA A 156 7.20 -0.22 6.27
N MET A 157 6.40 0.72 6.83
CA MET A 157 5.03 0.40 7.22
C MET A 157 4.11 0.18 6.02
N GLY A 158 4.39 0.83 4.89
CA GLY A 158 3.71 0.56 3.63
C GLY A 158 4.02 -0.83 3.10
N THR A 159 5.28 -1.13 2.85
CA THR A 159 5.71 -2.40 2.25
C THR A 159 5.33 -3.61 3.10
N ARG A 160 5.42 -3.51 4.43
CA ARG A 160 5.02 -4.54 5.41
C ARG A 160 3.53 -4.92 5.30
N LYS A 161 2.66 -3.98 4.93
CA LYS A 161 1.22 -4.20 4.79
C LYS A 161 0.83 -4.57 3.35
N ILE A 162 1.39 -3.86 2.38
CA ILE A 162 1.10 -4.04 0.95
C ILE A 162 1.64 -5.38 0.43
N GLY A 163 2.88 -5.75 0.79
CA GLY A 163 3.52 -6.98 0.33
C GLY A 163 2.70 -8.25 0.58
N PRO A 164 2.30 -8.55 1.83
CA PRO A 164 1.47 -9.71 2.13
C PRO A 164 0.08 -9.63 1.50
N ALA A 165 -0.51 -8.44 1.34
CA ALA A 165 -1.81 -8.29 0.70
C ALA A 165 -1.75 -8.63 -0.80
N ILE A 166 -0.73 -8.14 -1.53
CA ILE A 166 -0.48 -8.53 -2.92
C ILE A 166 -0.26 -10.03 -3.02
N ALA A 167 0.63 -10.60 -2.22
CA ALA A 167 0.93 -12.03 -2.22
C ALA A 167 -0.32 -12.88 -1.97
N ALA A 168 -1.19 -12.45 -1.04
CA ALA A 168 -2.43 -13.14 -0.70
C ALA A 168 -3.56 -12.94 -1.74
N GLY A 169 -3.42 -12.03 -2.71
CA GLY A 169 -4.47 -11.74 -3.68
C GLY A 169 -5.57 -10.82 -3.16
N CYS A 170 -5.26 -9.93 -2.20
CA CYS A 170 -6.18 -8.92 -1.66
C CYS A 170 -5.97 -7.59 -2.38
N THR A 171 -7.04 -6.85 -2.59
CA THR A 171 -7.01 -5.45 -3.00
C THR A 171 -6.94 -4.53 -1.78
N MET A 172 -6.59 -3.26 -1.96
CA MET A 172 -6.36 -2.40 -0.82
C MET A 172 -6.59 -0.92 -1.08
N VAL A 173 -6.97 -0.23 0.00
CA VAL A 173 -6.93 1.22 0.15
C VAL A 173 -5.88 1.53 1.21
N VAL A 174 -4.91 2.38 0.90
CA VAL A 174 -3.84 2.79 1.81
C VAL A 174 -3.98 4.26 2.15
N LYS A 175 -3.97 4.57 3.43
CA LYS A 175 -3.98 5.93 3.96
C LYS A 175 -2.70 6.17 4.76
N PRO A 176 -1.69 6.86 4.18
CA PRO A 176 -0.49 7.26 4.91
C PRO A 176 -0.79 8.38 5.92
N ALA A 177 0.12 8.59 6.86
CA ALA A 177 0.08 9.79 7.71
C ALA A 177 0.18 11.07 6.85
N ALA A 178 -0.55 12.12 7.23
CA ALA A 178 -0.50 13.40 6.51
C ALA A 178 0.88 14.08 6.60
N LEU A 179 1.67 13.77 7.63
CA LEU A 179 3.01 14.31 7.80
C LEU A 179 4.03 13.73 6.81
N THR A 180 3.83 12.48 6.35
CA THR A 180 4.80 11.77 5.49
C THR A 180 4.09 10.99 4.38
N PRO A 181 3.35 11.67 3.49
CA PRO A 181 2.60 11.01 2.42
C PRO A 181 3.47 10.65 1.22
N LEU A 182 4.59 11.37 0.99
CA LEU A 182 5.37 11.26 -0.25
C LEU A 182 6.02 9.88 -0.40
N SER A 183 6.57 9.31 0.66
CA SER A 183 7.11 7.94 0.63
C SER A 183 6.08 6.91 0.18
N MET A 184 4.82 7.05 0.60
CA MET A 184 3.76 6.14 0.17
C MET A 184 3.34 6.38 -1.27
N LEU A 185 3.29 7.63 -1.73
CA LEU A 185 2.97 7.97 -3.11
C LEU A 185 4.04 7.44 -4.05
N SER A 186 5.32 7.58 -3.71
CA SER A 186 6.43 6.98 -4.47
C SER A 186 6.36 5.45 -4.49
N LEU A 187 5.95 4.82 -3.39
CA LEU A 187 5.71 3.37 -3.37
C LEU A 187 4.58 2.96 -4.31
N GLY A 188 3.52 3.78 -4.41
CA GLY A 188 2.45 3.60 -5.38
C GLY A 188 2.94 3.66 -6.82
N GLU A 189 3.78 4.65 -7.15
CA GLU A 189 4.40 4.78 -8.47
C GLU A 189 5.25 3.55 -8.83
N ILE A 190 6.09 3.10 -7.90
CA ILE A 190 6.92 1.90 -8.06
C ILE A 190 6.05 0.66 -8.33
N LEU A 191 4.95 0.49 -7.62
CA LEU A 191 4.07 -0.66 -7.81
C LEU A 191 3.33 -0.62 -9.15
N VAL A 192 2.91 0.56 -9.61
CA VAL A 192 2.32 0.75 -10.95
C VAL A 192 3.36 0.40 -12.01
N GLU A 193 4.60 0.90 -11.89
CA GLU A 193 5.71 0.58 -12.80
C GLU A 193 6.07 -0.91 -12.78
N ALA A 194 6.00 -1.55 -11.62
CA ALA A 194 6.20 -3.00 -11.48
C ALA A 194 5.09 -3.84 -12.14
N GLY A 195 4.01 -3.21 -12.61
CA GLY A 195 2.92 -3.84 -13.34
C GLY A 195 1.76 -4.30 -12.44
N LEU A 196 1.56 -3.67 -11.27
CA LEU A 196 0.39 -3.95 -10.44
C LEU A 196 -0.88 -3.48 -11.18
N PRO A 197 -1.90 -4.35 -11.34
CA PRO A 197 -3.11 -3.98 -12.07
C PRO A 197 -3.87 -2.82 -11.42
N ALA A 198 -4.51 -2.01 -12.25
CA ALA A 198 -5.34 -0.88 -11.83
C ALA A 198 -6.39 -1.33 -10.80
N GLY A 199 -6.59 -0.54 -9.74
CA GLY A 199 -7.57 -0.79 -8.68
C GLY A 199 -7.11 -1.75 -7.58
N VAL A 200 -6.05 -2.54 -7.78
CA VAL A 200 -5.51 -3.43 -6.72
C VAL A 200 -4.95 -2.62 -5.56
N LEU A 201 -4.25 -1.53 -5.84
CA LEU A 201 -3.78 -0.55 -4.87
C LEU A 201 -4.45 0.80 -5.13
N ASN A 202 -4.98 1.39 -4.07
CA ASN A 202 -5.49 2.75 -4.07
C ASN A 202 -4.87 3.50 -2.89
N ILE A 203 -4.35 4.71 -3.12
CA ILE A 203 -3.69 5.52 -2.08
C ILE A 203 -4.45 6.85 -1.96
N ILE A 204 -4.90 7.14 -0.75
CA ILE A 204 -5.59 8.38 -0.43
C ILE A 204 -4.89 9.10 0.73
N THR A 205 -4.50 10.32 0.46
CA THR A 205 -3.89 11.23 1.44
C THR A 205 -4.95 12.16 1.99
N THR A 206 -5.00 12.41 3.30
CA THR A 206 -5.97 13.34 3.89
C THR A 206 -5.50 13.89 5.23
N THR A 207 -5.88 15.14 5.51
CA THR A 207 -5.75 15.80 6.81
C THR A 207 -6.94 15.52 7.74
N ARG A 208 -8.02 14.91 7.22
CA ARG A 208 -9.27 14.60 7.92
C ARG A 208 -9.48 13.10 8.05
N PRO A 209 -8.56 12.36 8.74
CA PRO A 209 -8.58 10.89 8.71
C PRO A 209 -9.86 10.28 9.29
N ALA A 210 -10.44 10.83 10.35
CA ALA A 210 -11.66 10.32 10.93
C ALA A 210 -12.83 10.42 9.95
N GLU A 211 -13.03 11.60 9.36
CA GLU A 211 -14.13 11.87 8.42
C GLU A 211 -14.06 10.94 7.20
N VAL A 212 -12.88 10.75 6.63
CA VAL A 212 -12.70 9.97 5.38
C VAL A 212 -12.65 8.47 5.65
N MET A 213 -12.09 8.01 6.78
CA MET A 213 -11.91 6.58 7.05
C MET A 213 -13.14 5.93 7.69
N GLU A 214 -13.91 6.65 8.52
CA GLU A 214 -15.04 6.07 9.22
C GLU A 214 -16.10 5.47 8.28
N PRO A 215 -16.50 6.12 7.17
CA PRO A 215 -17.41 5.53 6.20
C PRO A 215 -16.83 4.27 5.52
N ILE A 216 -15.51 4.23 5.27
CA ILE A 216 -14.85 3.05 4.71
C ILE A 216 -14.87 1.89 5.71
N ILE A 217 -14.61 2.18 7.00
CA ILE A 217 -14.59 1.17 8.07
C ILE A 217 -15.98 0.55 8.28
N GLY A 218 -17.05 1.34 8.13
CA GLY A 218 -18.43 0.89 8.23
C GLY A 218 -18.96 0.17 6.99
N ASP A 219 -18.24 0.17 5.88
CA ASP A 219 -18.71 -0.40 4.61
C ASP A 219 -18.53 -1.93 4.57
N ALA A 220 -19.61 -2.64 4.21
CA ALA A 220 -19.62 -4.10 4.15
C ALA A 220 -18.63 -4.72 3.14
N ARG A 221 -18.16 -3.95 2.15
CA ARG A 221 -17.13 -4.36 1.19
C ARG A 221 -15.75 -4.46 1.83
N LEU A 222 -15.48 -3.69 2.89
CA LEU A 222 -14.22 -3.78 3.62
C LEU A 222 -14.15 -5.09 4.40
N ARG A 223 -13.09 -5.86 4.20
CA ARG A 223 -12.93 -7.18 4.82
C ARG A 223 -11.86 -7.23 5.90
N LYS A 224 -10.93 -6.29 5.88
CA LYS A 224 -9.83 -6.24 6.85
C LYS A 224 -9.35 -4.81 7.04
N LEU A 225 -9.12 -4.45 8.30
CA LEU A 225 -8.41 -3.22 8.70
C LEU A 225 -7.05 -3.60 9.29
N THR A 226 -6.00 -2.91 8.87
CA THR A 226 -4.69 -2.94 9.54
C THR A 226 -4.26 -1.52 9.86
N PHE A 227 -4.12 -1.25 11.14
CA PHE A 227 -3.77 0.05 11.72
C PHE A 227 -2.47 -0.05 12.50
N THR A 228 -1.65 0.98 12.40
CA THR A 228 -0.44 1.14 13.22
C THR A 228 -0.36 2.55 13.73
#